data_2dd0148e73a50bed51187abc1c67846d
#
_entry.id   2dd0148e73a50bed51187abc1c67846d
#
_cell.length_a   1.000
_cell.length_b   1.000
_cell.length_c   1.000
_cell.angle_alpha   90.00
_cell.angle_beta   90.00
_cell.angle_gamma   90.00
#
_symmetry.space_group_name_H-M   'P 1'
#
loop_
_entity.id
_entity.type
_entity.pdbx_description
1 polymer ?
#
loop_
_entity_poly.entity_id
_entity_poly.type
_entity_poly.pdbx_seq_one_letter_code
_entity_poly.pdbx_strand_id
1 'polypeptide(L)'
;MQAGIRACLFVVVLFTLGCAAGGGGIKVPIQQDKYLPAFKSSEFGRFKGKKVILDAFTNSAGNTKSGAYYSPDKNLTYEASVQLESYFWYCFKKAFQHIGVNVLDPQYAGGRPYHYGYWGWGVPPPSQPRGLTGVTEFQLVLTSLTDQECKFQVSLFKNGESRFQKDFTATMTPAQTQDVRDLEKRAYRMVDVVFAAIMKDRDFQKAF
;
A
#
# COMPACT_ATOMS: atom_id res chain seq x y z
N MET A 1 22.56 -47.13 -72.25
CA MET A 1 23.14 -46.91 -70.93
C MET A 1 22.57 -45.63 -70.38
N GLN A 2 21.55 -45.74 -69.56
CA GLN A 2 20.85 -44.60 -68.97
C GLN A 2 21.24 -44.59 -67.49
N ALA A 3 21.91 -43.51 -67.02
CA ALA A 3 22.24 -43.25 -65.63
C ALA A 3 21.15 -42.39 -65.01
N GLY A 4 20.37 -42.94 -64.09
CA GLY A 4 19.35 -42.23 -63.38
C GLY A 4 19.92 -41.45 -62.21
N ILE A 5 19.71 -40.14 -62.20
CA ILE A 5 20.04 -39.25 -61.10
C ILE A 5 18.84 -39.23 -60.13
N ARG A 6 18.99 -39.80 -58.93
CA ARG A 6 18.03 -39.67 -57.83
C ARG A 6 18.33 -38.41 -57.06
N ALA A 7 17.48 -37.41 -57.21
CA ALA A 7 17.51 -36.22 -56.37
C ALA A 7 16.85 -36.53 -55.04
N CYS A 8 17.65 -36.51 -53.95
CA CYS A 8 17.13 -36.55 -52.60
C CYS A 8 16.68 -35.13 -52.18
N LEU A 9 15.39 -34.97 -52.05
CA LEU A 9 14.76 -33.75 -51.52
C LEU A 9 14.89 -33.79 -49.97
N PHE A 10 15.81 -33.03 -49.41
CA PHE A 10 15.87 -32.77 -47.96
C PHE A 10 14.83 -31.72 -47.61
N VAL A 11 13.72 -32.14 -47.01
CA VAL A 11 12.78 -31.22 -46.37
C VAL A 11 13.31 -30.85 -45.01
N VAL A 12 13.88 -29.65 -44.90
CA VAL A 12 14.28 -29.06 -43.62
C VAL A 12 13.02 -28.48 -43.00
N VAL A 13 12.42 -29.22 -42.07
CA VAL A 13 11.33 -28.69 -41.22
C VAL A 13 11.96 -27.82 -40.15
N LEU A 14 11.96 -26.52 -40.38
CA LEU A 14 12.29 -25.51 -39.36
C LEU A 14 11.14 -25.47 -38.32
N PHE A 15 11.32 -26.20 -37.22
CA PHE A 15 10.53 -25.97 -36.02
C PHE A 15 10.93 -24.61 -35.44
N THR A 16 10.21 -23.57 -35.81
CA THR A 16 10.20 -22.33 -35.03
C THR A 16 9.52 -22.62 -33.71
N LEU A 17 10.31 -22.94 -32.70
CA LEU A 17 9.88 -22.84 -31.30
C LEU A 17 9.57 -21.37 -31.02
N GLY A 18 8.34 -20.97 -31.33
CA GLY A 18 7.75 -19.75 -30.85
C GLY A 18 7.65 -19.87 -29.33
N CYS A 19 8.67 -19.40 -28.62
CA CYS A 19 8.47 -19.00 -27.24
C CYS A 19 7.41 -17.92 -27.24
N ALA A 20 6.15 -18.31 -27.05
CA ALA A 20 5.14 -17.41 -26.57
C ALA A 20 5.64 -16.95 -25.20
N ALA A 21 6.35 -15.83 -25.19
CA ALA A 21 6.58 -15.05 -23.98
C ALA A 21 5.19 -14.63 -23.49
N GLY A 22 4.57 -15.51 -22.71
CA GLY A 22 3.40 -15.17 -21.92
C GLY A 22 3.81 -14.00 -21.06
N GLY A 23 3.29 -12.81 -21.38
CA GLY A 23 3.53 -11.58 -20.65
C GLY A 23 2.92 -11.61 -19.23
N GLY A 24 3.32 -12.60 -18.44
CA GLY A 24 3.00 -12.68 -17.03
C GLY A 24 4.01 -11.84 -16.26
N GLY A 25 3.64 -10.61 -15.90
CA GLY A 25 4.45 -9.78 -15.01
C GLY A 25 4.77 -10.49 -13.69
N ILE A 26 5.84 -10.07 -13.03
CA ILE A 26 6.27 -10.63 -11.74
C ILE A 26 5.20 -10.31 -10.68
N LYS A 27 4.73 -11.35 -9.99
CA LYS A 27 3.81 -11.20 -8.86
C LYS A 27 4.60 -11.16 -7.56
N VAL A 28 4.36 -10.13 -6.77
CA VAL A 28 5.01 -9.85 -5.49
C VAL A 28 3.96 -9.96 -4.39
N PRO A 29 3.91 -11.08 -3.65
CA PRO A 29 2.99 -11.19 -2.51
C PRO A 29 3.47 -10.27 -1.38
N ILE A 30 2.56 -9.47 -0.83
CA ILE A 30 2.82 -8.63 0.33
C ILE A 30 1.86 -8.98 1.48
N GLN A 31 2.38 -8.98 2.70
CA GLN A 31 1.62 -9.39 3.88
C GLN A 31 1.83 -8.36 4.99
N GLN A 32 0.73 -7.85 5.55
CA GLN A 32 0.76 -6.82 6.59
C GLN A 32 1.42 -7.30 7.90
N ASP A 33 1.37 -8.59 8.20
CA ASP A 33 1.99 -9.18 9.38
C ASP A 33 3.52 -9.22 9.29
N LYS A 34 4.08 -9.30 8.08
CA LYS A 34 5.53 -9.24 7.84
C LYS A 34 6.10 -7.81 7.85
N TYR A 35 5.26 -6.79 7.72
CA TYR A 35 5.73 -5.42 7.81
C TYR A 35 6.34 -5.13 9.18
N LEU A 36 7.57 -4.63 9.18
CA LEU A 36 8.28 -4.11 10.33
C LEU A 36 8.82 -2.73 9.97
N PRO A 37 8.50 -1.67 10.74
CA PRO A 37 9.01 -0.32 10.48
C PRO A 37 10.53 -0.30 10.48
N ALA A 38 11.14 0.25 9.40
CA ALA A 38 12.59 0.33 9.25
C ALA A 38 13.19 1.68 9.68
N PHE A 39 12.35 2.66 10.01
CA PHE A 39 12.80 3.96 10.52
C PHE A 39 13.09 3.92 12.02
N LYS A 40 13.91 4.85 12.48
CA LYS A 40 14.25 4.95 13.92
C LYS A 40 13.11 5.62 14.69
N SER A 41 12.61 4.98 15.73
CA SER A 41 11.53 5.54 16.57
C SER A 41 11.92 6.88 17.21
N SER A 42 13.21 7.09 17.51
CA SER A 42 13.71 8.34 18.07
C SER A 42 13.51 9.57 17.17
N GLU A 43 13.40 9.39 15.84
CA GLU A 43 13.11 10.48 14.91
C GLU A 43 11.73 11.11 15.15
N PHE A 44 10.83 10.38 15.78
CA PHE A 44 9.44 10.76 16.03
C PHE A 44 9.08 10.83 17.51
N GLY A 45 10.06 11.02 18.39
CA GLY A 45 9.89 11.00 19.85
C GLY A 45 8.83 11.96 20.39
N ARG A 46 8.53 13.07 19.67
CA ARG A 46 7.47 14.04 20.04
C ARG A 46 6.06 13.47 20.07
N PHE A 47 5.84 12.32 19.43
CA PHE A 47 4.53 11.65 19.38
C PHE A 47 4.37 10.60 20.47
N LYS A 48 5.45 10.23 21.17
CA LYS A 48 5.43 9.21 22.20
C LYS A 48 4.39 9.52 23.27
N GLY A 49 3.59 8.53 23.62
CA GLY A 49 2.52 8.62 24.63
C GLY A 49 1.24 9.29 24.17
N LYS A 50 1.20 9.94 22.99
CA LYS A 50 -0.05 10.46 22.42
C LYS A 50 -1.00 9.32 22.07
N LYS A 51 -2.30 9.63 21.99
CA LYS A 51 -3.36 8.66 21.70
C LYS A 51 -3.93 8.92 20.31
N VAL A 52 -4.11 7.87 19.52
CA VAL A 52 -4.72 7.93 18.19
C VAL A 52 -5.70 6.79 17.98
N ILE A 53 -6.77 7.05 17.26
CA ILE A 53 -7.62 6.05 16.64
C ILE A 53 -7.35 6.10 15.14
N LEU A 54 -7.06 4.97 14.54
CA LEU A 54 -7.01 4.80 13.09
C LEU A 54 -8.44 4.55 12.61
N ASP A 55 -9.16 5.65 12.32
CA ASP A 55 -10.60 5.61 12.14
C ASP A 55 -10.99 5.09 10.74
N ALA A 56 -10.49 5.70 9.67
CA ALA A 56 -10.81 5.29 8.31
C ALA A 56 -9.56 5.23 7.41
N PHE A 57 -9.46 4.12 6.69
CA PHE A 57 -8.55 3.96 5.57
C PHE A 57 -9.37 3.59 4.34
N THR A 58 -9.30 4.41 3.30
CA THR A 58 -10.12 4.26 2.10
C THR A 58 -9.23 4.19 0.88
N ASN A 59 -9.52 3.27 -0.04
CA ASN A 59 -8.85 3.18 -1.32
C ASN A 59 -9.74 3.75 -2.42
N SER A 60 -9.44 4.96 -2.86
CA SER A 60 -10.09 5.66 -3.99
C SER A 60 -9.19 5.69 -5.23
N ALA A 61 -8.08 4.94 -5.23
CA ALA A 61 -7.12 4.93 -6.31
C ALA A 61 -7.64 4.16 -7.52
N GLY A 62 -7.93 4.87 -8.61
CA GLY A 62 -8.42 4.27 -9.86
C GLY A 62 -7.39 3.40 -10.58
N ASN A 63 -6.12 3.46 -10.20
CA ASN A 63 -5.02 2.67 -10.76
C ASN A 63 -4.68 1.41 -9.95
N THR A 64 -5.51 1.04 -8.98
CA THR A 64 -5.36 -0.16 -8.16
C THR A 64 -6.52 -1.13 -8.37
N LYS A 65 -6.37 -2.33 -7.83
CA LYS A 65 -7.49 -3.26 -7.58
C LYS A 65 -7.63 -3.45 -6.06
N SER A 66 -8.70 -4.11 -5.62
CA SER A 66 -9.03 -4.29 -4.20
C SER A 66 -7.82 -4.65 -3.32
N GLY A 67 -7.02 -5.63 -3.71
CA GLY A 67 -5.84 -6.07 -2.98
C GLY A 67 -4.53 -5.91 -3.77
N ALA A 68 -4.50 -5.19 -4.90
CA ALA A 68 -3.33 -5.15 -5.76
C ALA A 68 -3.04 -3.76 -6.32
N TYR A 69 -1.74 -3.47 -6.50
CA TYR A 69 -1.24 -2.32 -7.25
C TYR A 69 -0.07 -2.73 -8.15
N TYR A 70 0.37 -1.85 -9.02
CA TYR A 70 1.24 -2.17 -10.14
C TYR A 70 2.43 -1.21 -10.22
N SER A 71 3.54 -1.67 -10.84
CA SER A 71 4.54 -0.74 -11.37
C SER A 71 3.94 0.11 -12.51
N PRO A 72 4.52 1.28 -12.83
CA PRO A 72 4.01 2.13 -13.91
C PRO A 72 3.93 1.43 -15.27
N ASP A 73 4.87 0.54 -15.56
CA ASP A 73 4.94 -0.28 -16.77
C ASP A 73 4.11 -1.58 -16.69
N LYS A 74 3.46 -1.82 -15.53
CA LYS A 74 2.66 -3.02 -15.23
C LYS A 74 3.41 -4.36 -15.32
N ASN A 75 4.74 -4.34 -15.32
CA ASN A 75 5.55 -5.55 -15.30
C ASN A 75 5.62 -6.19 -13.91
N LEU A 76 5.33 -5.41 -12.86
CA LEU A 76 5.25 -5.90 -11.49
C LEU A 76 3.81 -5.73 -10.98
N THR A 77 3.33 -6.75 -10.29
CA THR A 77 2.05 -6.73 -9.58
C THR A 77 2.30 -7.04 -8.11
N TYR A 78 2.00 -6.12 -7.23
CA TYR A 78 2.03 -6.31 -5.78
C TYR A 78 0.66 -6.75 -5.31
N GLU A 79 0.57 -7.95 -4.76
CA GLU A 79 -0.70 -8.56 -4.31
C GLU A 79 -0.70 -8.66 -2.78
N ALA A 80 -1.54 -7.87 -2.12
CA ALA A 80 -1.75 -7.96 -0.69
C ALA A 80 -2.69 -9.13 -0.35
N SER A 81 -2.44 -9.77 0.79
CA SER A 81 -3.30 -10.85 1.32
C SER A 81 -4.69 -10.36 1.77
N VAL A 82 -4.86 -9.05 1.86
CA VAL A 82 -6.10 -8.35 2.25
C VAL A 82 -6.34 -7.18 1.30
N GLN A 83 -7.46 -6.48 1.44
CA GLN A 83 -7.70 -5.22 0.73
C GLN A 83 -6.63 -4.18 1.07
N LEU A 84 -6.28 -3.29 0.11
CA LEU A 84 -5.19 -2.32 0.29
C LEU A 84 -5.44 -1.38 1.48
N GLU A 85 -6.67 -0.94 1.71
CA GLU A 85 -7.04 -0.14 2.87
C GLU A 85 -6.75 -0.86 4.20
N SER A 86 -7.05 -2.16 4.29
CA SER A 86 -6.73 -2.98 5.44
C SER A 86 -5.22 -3.18 5.58
N TYR A 87 -4.51 -3.41 4.47
CA TYR A 87 -3.06 -3.53 4.46
C TYR A 87 -2.39 -2.27 5.04
N PHE A 88 -2.77 -1.07 4.54
CA PHE A 88 -2.24 0.19 5.06
C PHE A 88 -2.63 0.42 6.52
N TRP A 89 -3.86 0.12 6.90
CA TRP A 89 -4.31 0.25 8.28
C TRP A 89 -3.44 -0.56 9.26
N TYR A 90 -3.21 -1.84 8.96
CA TYR A 90 -2.37 -2.69 9.82
C TYR A 90 -0.91 -2.22 9.85
N CYS A 91 -0.36 -1.82 8.72
CA CYS A 91 0.99 -1.29 8.66
C CYS A 91 1.14 0.01 9.46
N PHE A 92 0.18 0.94 9.33
CA PHE A 92 0.16 2.19 10.10
C PHE A 92 -0.02 1.95 11.60
N LYS A 93 -0.85 0.98 12.00
CA LYS A 93 -0.95 0.57 13.41
C LYS A 93 0.42 0.19 13.97
N LYS A 94 1.17 -0.67 13.29
CA LYS A 94 2.52 -1.06 13.69
C LYS A 94 3.49 0.14 13.69
N ALA A 95 3.41 1.02 12.69
CA ALA A 95 4.26 2.20 12.60
C ALA A 95 4.02 3.18 13.77
N PHE A 96 2.77 3.48 14.10
CA PHE A 96 2.43 4.31 15.26
C PHE A 96 2.86 3.67 16.58
N GLN A 97 2.63 2.37 16.76
CA GLN A 97 3.09 1.65 17.95
C GLN A 97 4.61 1.66 18.07
N HIS A 98 5.33 1.52 16.96
CA HIS A 98 6.80 1.56 16.94
C HIS A 98 7.37 2.88 17.45
N ILE A 99 6.72 4.01 17.21
CA ILE A 99 7.14 5.33 17.72
C ILE A 99 6.58 5.65 19.10
N GLY A 100 5.90 4.70 19.75
CA GLY A 100 5.36 4.82 21.10
C GLY A 100 4.05 5.58 21.22
N VAL A 101 3.28 5.69 20.12
CA VAL A 101 1.90 6.21 20.13
C VAL A 101 0.96 5.11 20.60
N ASN A 102 0.03 5.45 21.48
CA ASN A 102 -1.03 4.56 21.95
C ASN A 102 -2.15 4.50 20.91
N VAL A 103 -2.14 3.45 20.09
CA VAL A 103 -3.21 3.20 19.12
C VAL A 103 -4.37 2.54 19.85
N LEU A 104 -5.48 3.26 19.95
CA LEU A 104 -6.69 2.77 20.60
C LEU A 104 -7.50 1.92 19.63
N ASP A 105 -8.10 0.84 20.15
CA ASP A 105 -9.00 0.03 19.35
C ASP A 105 -10.33 0.79 19.14
N PRO A 106 -10.80 0.90 17.90
CA PRO A 106 -12.09 1.53 17.60
C PRO A 106 -13.27 0.96 18.37
N GLN A 107 -13.23 -0.31 18.78
CA GLN A 107 -14.29 -0.97 19.54
C GLN A 107 -14.43 -0.41 20.97
N TYR A 108 -13.32 -0.05 21.60
CA TYR A 108 -13.33 0.52 22.97
C TYR A 108 -13.70 2.01 23.01
N ALA A 109 -13.76 2.65 21.87
CA ALA A 109 -14.08 4.07 21.75
C ALA A 109 -15.57 4.35 21.57
N GLY A 110 -16.45 3.38 21.88
CA GLY A 110 -17.91 3.55 21.80
C GLY A 110 -18.49 3.53 20.39
N GLY A 111 -17.67 3.18 19.40
CA GLY A 111 -18.09 3.04 18.01
C GLY A 111 -18.53 1.62 17.67
N ARG A 112 -19.45 1.52 16.71
CA ARG A 112 -19.83 0.23 16.15
C ARG A 112 -18.56 -0.44 15.58
N PRO A 113 -18.36 -1.76 15.80
CA PRO A 113 -17.23 -2.45 15.20
C PRO A 113 -17.33 -2.31 13.68
N TYR A 114 -16.30 -1.74 13.07
CA TYR A 114 -16.15 -1.85 11.63
C TYR A 114 -15.90 -3.33 11.32
N HIS A 115 -16.89 -4.00 10.75
CA HIS A 115 -16.65 -5.26 10.10
C HIS A 115 -15.82 -4.97 8.85
N TYR A 116 -14.50 -5.05 8.99
CA TYR A 116 -13.58 -5.14 7.87
C TYR A 116 -13.84 -6.46 7.12
N GLY A 117 -14.59 -6.37 6.07
CA GLY A 117 -14.88 -7.49 5.18
C GLY A 117 -16.27 -8.07 5.39
N TYR A 118 -17.21 -7.61 4.64
CA TYR A 118 -18.28 -8.41 4.05
C TYR A 118 -19.43 -7.59 3.43
N TRP A 119 -19.19 -6.44 2.82
CA TRP A 119 -20.22 -5.88 1.94
C TRP A 119 -19.57 -5.38 0.67
N GLY A 120 -19.75 -6.14 -0.40
CA GLY A 120 -19.52 -5.67 -1.76
C GLY A 120 -20.44 -4.48 -2.07
N TRP A 121 -19.98 -3.62 -3.01
CA TRP A 121 -20.72 -2.53 -3.63
C TRP A 121 -20.85 -1.24 -2.80
N GLY A 122 -19.86 -0.40 -2.94
CA GLY A 122 -19.87 1.00 -2.54
C GLY A 122 -18.67 1.34 -1.67
N VAL A 123 -17.93 2.37 -2.06
CA VAL A 123 -16.94 3.01 -1.19
C VAL A 123 -17.71 3.51 0.03
N PRO A 124 -17.43 3.01 1.26
CA PRO A 124 -18.10 3.57 2.43
C PRO A 124 -17.78 5.06 2.48
N PRO A 125 -18.79 5.92 2.76
CA PRO A 125 -18.54 7.33 2.96
C PRO A 125 -17.47 7.49 4.06
N PRO A 126 -16.62 8.52 3.97
CA PRO A 126 -15.67 8.81 5.04
C PRO A 126 -16.42 8.79 6.36
N SER A 127 -15.92 8.02 7.32
CA SER A 127 -16.60 7.91 8.61
C SER A 127 -16.71 9.28 9.24
N GLN A 128 -17.89 9.60 9.78
CA GLN A 128 -18.02 10.82 10.54
C GLN A 128 -17.12 10.76 11.78
N PRO A 129 -16.44 11.86 12.13
CA PRO A 129 -15.59 11.90 13.31
C PRO A 129 -16.37 11.46 14.55
N ARG A 130 -15.77 10.64 15.39
CA ARG A 130 -16.43 10.09 16.60
C ARG A 130 -16.57 11.08 17.73
N GLY A 131 -15.83 12.19 17.67
CA GLY A 131 -15.87 13.25 18.69
C GLY A 131 -15.31 12.86 20.05
N LEU A 132 -14.38 11.89 20.08
CA LEU A 132 -13.80 11.40 21.33
C LEU A 132 -12.91 12.44 21.99
N THR A 133 -13.19 12.72 23.27
CA THR A 133 -12.43 13.74 24.03
C THR A 133 -10.98 13.29 24.24
N GLY A 134 -10.03 14.17 23.88
CA GLY A 134 -8.59 13.95 24.14
C GLY A 134 -7.93 12.90 23.26
N VAL A 135 -8.60 12.42 22.22
CA VAL A 135 -8.09 11.43 21.27
C VAL A 135 -8.06 12.05 19.87
N THR A 136 -6.98 11.80 19.15
CA THR A 136 -6.86 12.18 17.75
C THR A 136 -7.43 11.05 16.87
N GLU A 137 -8.34 11.38 15.97
CA GLU A 137 -8.88 10.46 14.97
C GLU A 137 -8.10 10.69 13.66
N PHE A 138 -7.51 9.64 13.13
CA PHE A 138 -6.70 9.67 11.91
C PHE A 138 -7.43 8.97 10.78
N GLN A 139 -7.54 9.64 9.64
CA GLN A 139 -8.10 9.08 8.42
C GLN A 139 -7.10 9.22 7.27
N LEU A 140 -7.06 8.23 6.39
CA LEU A 140 -6.22 8.20 5.20
C LEU A 140 -7.05 7.77 3.99
N VAL A 141 -7.00 8.56 2.92
CA VAL A 141 -7.60 8.25 1.62
C VAL A 141 -6.49 8.06 0.60
N LEU A 142 -6.32 6.84 0.10
CA LEU A 142 -5.38 6.54 -0.98
C LEU A 142 -6.00 6.98 -2.31
N THR A 143 -5.32 7.84 -3.07
CA THR A 143 -5.81 8.39 -4.34
C THR A 143 -5.06 7.89 -5.56
N SER A 144 -3.81 7.42 -5.40
CA SER A 144 -3.02 6.74 -6.43
C SER A 144 -1.93 5.90 -5.77
N LEU A 145 -1.65 4.72 -6.30
CA LEU A 145 -0.57 3.88 -5.81
C LEU A 145 0.11 3.12 -6.95
N THR A 146 1.42 3.29 -7.04
CA THR A 146 2.34 2.46 -7.81
C THR A 146 3.48 2.01 -6.90
N ASP A 147 4.42 1.23 -7.41
CA ASP A 147 5.63 0.88 -6.66
C ASP A 147 6.65 2.03 -6.56
N GLN A 148 6.39 3.15 -7.22
CA GLN A 148 7.27 4.33 -7.27
C GLN A 148 6.63 5.56 -6.64
N GLU A 149 5.30 5.64 -6.61
CA GLU A 149 4.57 6.80 -6.11
C GLU A 149 3.31 6.37 -5.34
N CYS A 150 3.08 7.02 -4.21
CA CYS A 150 1.84 6.95 -3.46
C CYS A 150 1.29 8.37 -3.25
N LYS A 151 0.09 8.63 -3.76
CA LYS A 151 -0.68 9.85 -3.50
C LYS A 151 -1.81 9.53 -2.54
N PHE A 152 -1.96 10.38 -1.53
CA PHE A 152 -2.95 10.15 -0.48
C PHE A 152 -3.31 11.44 0.23
N GLN A 153 -4.51 11.47 0.80
CA GLN A 153 -4.96 12.55 1.67
C GLN A 153 -4.98 12.06 3.11
N VAL A 154 -4.57 12.91 4.04
CA VAL A 154 -4.66 12.65 5.47
C VAL A 154 -5.54 13.69 6.12
N SER A 155 -6.43 13.24 7.00
CA SER A 155 -7.25 14.10 7.85
C SER A 155 -7.08 13.73 9.32
N LEU A 156 -7.03 14.74 10.18
CA LEU A 156 -7.08 14.58 11.63
C LEU A 156 -8.32 15.27 12.18
N PHE A 157 -9.00 14.59 13.07
CA PHE A 157 -10.11 15.15 13.84
C PHE A 157 -9.80 15.04 15.34
N LYS A 158 -10.30 16.01 16.09
CA LYS A 158 -10.18 16.03 17.54
C LYS A 158 -11.46 16.62 18.12
N ASN A 159 -12.11 15.90 19.01
CA ASN A 159 -13.43 16.27 19.54
C ASN A 159 -14.48 16.50 18.44
N GLY A 160 -14.43 15.75 17.35
CA GLY A 160 -15.34 15.88 16.21
C GLY A 160 -15.01 17.01 15.22
N GLU A 161 -14.03 17.85 15.51
CA GLU A 161 -13.62 18.96 14.64
C GLU A 161 -12.43 18.59 13.78
N SER A 162 -12.45 18.98 12.50
CA SER A 162 -11.28 18.86 11.62
C SER A 162 -10.17 19.78 12.08
N ARG A 163 -9.01 19.24 12.36
CA ARG A 163 -7.80 19.95 12.78
C ARG A 163 -6.74 20.00 11.70
N PHE A 164 -6.82 19.09 10.76
CA PHE A 164 -5.84 19.01 9.68
C PHE A 164 -6.44 18.22 8.50
N GLN A 165 -6.17 18.68 7.31
CA GLN A 165 -6.43 17.95 6.07
C GLN A 165 -5.41 18.38 5.03
N LYS A 166 -4.71 17.40 4.43
CA LYS A 166 -3.67 17.69 3.44
C LYS A 166 -3.45 16.51 2.50
N ASP A 167 -3.17 16.84 1.25
CA ASP A 167 -2.73 15.88 0.24
C ASP A 167 -1.22 15.72 0.30
N PHE A 168 -0.77 14.48 0.16
CA PHE A 168 0.64 14.10 0.18
C PHE A 168 0.99 13.30 -1.06
N THR A 169 2.27 13.40 -1.43
CA THR A 169 2.88 12.52 -2.42
C THR A 169 4.17 11.96 -1.82
N ALA A 170 4.27 10.65 -1.78
CA ALA A 170 5.47 9.92 -1.39
C ALA A 170 6.06 9.23 -2.62
N THR A 171 7.36 9.38 -2.85
CA THR A 171 8.03 8.83 -4.03
C THR A 171 9.21 7.96 -3.65
N MET A 172 9.47 6.96 -4.47
CA MET A 172 10.65 6.09 -4.39
C MET A 172 11.29 5.96 -5.76
N THR A 173 12.61 5.76 -5.80
CA THR A 173 13.31 5.45 -7.05
C THR A 173 12.76 4.16 -7.68
N PRO A 174 12.78 3.98 -9.01
CA PRO A 174 12.38 2.76 -9.66
C PRO A 174 13.05 1.51 -9.08
N ALA A 175 12.39 0.37 -9.13
CA ALA A 175 12.98 -0.90 -8.72
C ALA A 175 14.16 -1.25 -9.63
N GLN A 176 15.29 -1.66 -9.03
CA GLN A 176 16.51 -2.06 -9.73
C GLN A 176 16.70 -3.58 -9.73
N THR A 177 15.70 -4.33 -9.26
CA THR A 177 15.75 -5.78 -9.08
C THR A 177 14.47 -6.43 -9.58
N GLN A 178 14.56 -7.70 -9.92
CA GLN A 178 13.43 -8.58 -10.18
C GLN A 178 13.28 -9.67 -9.10
N ASP A 179 14.12 -9.64 -8.07
CA ASP A 179 14.00 -10.56 -6.94
C ASP A 179 12.76 -10.24 -6.12
N VAL A 180 11.87 -11.22 -5.99
CA VAL A 180 10.56 -11.06 -5.33
C VAL A 180 10.71 -10.65 -3.86
N ARG A 181 11.75 -11.14 -3.16
CA ARG A 181 11.96 -10.80 -1.74
C ARG A 181 12.38 -9.34 -1.57
N ASP A 182 13.19 -8.82 -2.48
CA ASP A 182 13.62 -7.43 -2.43
C ASP A 182 12.49 -6.50 -2.88
N LEU A 183 11.67 -6.93 -3.82
CA LEU A 183 10.45 -6.23 -4.21
C LEU A 183 9.42 -6.22 -3.07
N GLU A 184 9.26 -7.30 -2.30
CA GLU A 184 8.43 -7.35 -1.10
C GLU A 184 8.92 -6.34 -0.04
N LYS A 185 10.22 -6.31 0.27
CA LYS A 185 10.82 -5.31 1.17
C LYS A 185 10.61 -3.88 0.67
N ARG A 186 10.65 -3.69 -0.65
CA ARG A 186 10.37 -2.40 -1.27
C ARG A 186 8.94 -1.93 -1.02
N ALA A 187 7.96 -2.84 -1.10
CA ALA A 187 6.57 -2.52 -0.77
C ALA A 187 6.42 -2.06 0.70
N TYR A 188 7.12 -2.71 1.63
CA TYR A 188 7.14 -2.27 3.03
C TYR A 188 7.83 -0.91 3.20
N ARG A 189 8.90 -0.66 2.45
CA ARG A 189 9.57 0.64 2.44
C ARG A 189 8.67 1.76 1.93
N MET A 190 7.76 1.51 1.00
CA MET A 190 6.77 2.51 0.58
C MET A 190 5.90 2.95 1.76
N VAL A 191 5.47 2.03 2.62
CA VAL A 191 4.73 2.37 3.84
C VAL A 191 5.55 3.29 4.76
N ASP A 192 6.84 2.97 4.96
CA ASP A 192 7.74 3.80 5.77
C ASP A 192 7.88 5.22 5.20
N VAL A 193 8.01 5.35 3.87
CA VAL A 193 8.13 6.65 3.19
C VAL A 193 6.84 7.46 3.33
N VAL A 194 5.69 6.82 3.14
CA VAL A 194 4.36 7.43 3.35
C VAL A 194 4.21 7.90 4.80
N PHE A 195 4.49 7.04 5.76
CA PHE A 195 4.43 7.37 7.18
C PHE A 195 5.36 8.52 7.54
N ALA A 196 6.61 8.48 7.10
CA ALA A 196 7.59 9.52 7.36
C ALA A 196 7.21 10.86 6.72
N ALA A 197 6.61 10.88 5.53
CA ALA A 197 6.13 12.09 4.88
C ALA A 197 5.07 12.81 5.74
N ILE A 198 4.14 12.04 6.33
CA ILE A 198 3.12 12.57 7.23
C ILE A 198 3.76 13.09 8.52
N MET A 199 4.56 12.25 9.19
CA MET A 199 5.09 12.55 10.52
C MET A 199 6.12 13.68 10.53
N LYS A 200 6.75 13.98 9.38
CA LYS A 200 7.69 15.11 9.22
C LYS A 200 6.99 16.42 8.84
N ASP A 201 5.72 16.39 8.44
CA ASP A 201 4.95 17.57 8.12
C ASP A 201 4.71 18.43 9.37
N ARG A 202 5.07 19.72 9.30
CA ARG A 202 4.99 20.62 10.45
C ARG A 202 3.57 20.90 10.91
N ASP A 203 2.64 20.99 9.97
CA ASP A 203 1.25 21.31 10.29
C ASP A 203 0.54 20.08 10.87
N PHE A 204 0.85 18.89 10.34
CA PHE A 204 0.43 17.62 10.95
C PHE A 204 0.93 17.52 12.40
N GLN A 205 2.21 17.85 12.65
CA GLN A 205 2.81 17.78 14.00
C GLN A 205 2.13 18.69 15.01
N LYS A 206 1.64 19.87 14.56
CA LYS A 206 0.91 20.83 15.42
C LYS A 206 -0.52 20.36 15.70
N ALA A 207 -1.14 19.71 14.71
CA ALA A 207 -2.54 19.27 14.80
C ALA A 207 -2.71 17.96 15.59
N PHE A 208 -1.71 17.05 15.50
CA PHE A 208 -1.69 15.76 16.18
C PHE A 208 -1.45 15.92 17.67
#